data_97b9d5ac5caedec9b6a7416abc6fe020
#
_entry.id   97b9d5ac5caedec9b6a7416abc6fe020
#
_cell.length_a   1.000
_cell.length_b   1.000
_cell.length_c   1.000
_cell.angle_alpha   90.00
_cell.angle_beta   90.00
_cell.angle_gamma   90.00
#
_symmetry.space_group_name_H-M   'P 1'
#
loop_
_entity.id
_entity.type
_entity.pdbx_description
1 polymer ?
#
loop_
_entity_poly.entity_id
_entity_poly.type
_entity_poly.pdbx_seq_one_letter_code
_entity_poly.pdbx_strand_id
1 'polypeptide(L)'
;MEQLAAACDVSVDTVRYYQTRGLVPPPTREGRVAWYDERHAERIHEVRELRGRGLTLAAIERVLGDGLDPADADLAVAIAAARGEARRDELLTLDGFASRSGVPASLIQAVEREGIELGRTVDGEVRYTAADIDMVRGALRLLEYGLPLGELLSLARDTNEAMVALAARAVELFDEHVRKPIRDTAGAEDAAAQLVEAFDTLLPAVTNLVANHFRRVLLAEAEERLE
;
A
#
# COMPACT_ATOMS: atom_id res chain seq x y z
N MET A 1 27.63 0.88 17.81
CA MET A 1 26.22 1.18 17.40
C MET A 1 25.98 2.68 17.35
N GLU A 2 26.32 3.47 18.37
CA GLU A 2 26.16 4.93 18.39
C GLU A 2 26.88 5.63 17.23
N GLN A 3 28.11 5.21 16.91
CA GLN A 3 28.86 5.73 15.77
C GLN A 3 28.21 5.42 14.44
N LEU A 4 27.67 4.20 14.26
CA LEU A 4 26.91 3.81 13.07
C LEU A 4 25.63 4.64 12.94
N ALA A 5 24.89 4.79 14.03
CA ALA A 5 23.67 5.58 14.06
C ALA A 5 23.93 7.05 13.68
N ALA A 6 24.99 7.64 14.24
CA ALA A 6 25.42 9.01 13.93
C ALA A 6 25.90 9.15 12.47
N ALA A 7 26.66 8.18 11.95
CA ALA A 7 27.14 8.20 10.56
C ALA A 7 25.99 8.10 9.53
N CYS A 8 24.90 7.40 9.86
CA CYS A 8 23.75 7.22 8.99
C CYS A 8 22.60 8.21 9.27
N ASP A 9 22.79 9.15 10.19
CA ASP A 9 21.75 10.11 10.62
C ASP A 9 20.44 9.42 11.02
N VAL A 10 20.53 8.42 11.90
CA VAL A 10 19.42 7.68 12.49
C VAL A 10 19.59 7.52 14.00
N SER A 11 18.53 7.19 14.72
CA SER A 11 18.62 6.88 16.13
C SER A 11 19.21 5.47 16.36
N VAL A 12 19.81 5.25 17.54
CA VAL A 12 20.27 3.92 17.95
C VAL A 12 19.11 2.92 17.99
N ASP A 13 17.93 3.37 18.38
CA ASP A 13 16.73 2.53 18.41
C ASP A 13 16.27 2.15 16.99
N THR A 14 16.45 3.05 16.01
CA THR A 14 16.20 2.74 14.59
C THR A 14 17.14 1.64 14.11
N VAL A 15 18.43 1.70 14.45
CA VAL A 15 19.41 0.65 14.09
C VAL A 15 19.01 -0.68 14.71
N ARG A 16 18.65 -0.70 16.00
CA ARG A 16 18.17 -1.91 16.69
C ARG A 16 16.90 -2.48 16.05
N TYR A 17 15.98 -1.61 15.72
CA TYR A 17 14.73 -1.99 15.07
C TYR A 17 15.00 -2.63 13.69
N TYR A 18 15.86 -2.03 12.89
CA TYR A 18 16.25 -2.62 11.59
C TYR A 18 16.97 -3.96 11.74
N GLN A 19 17.81 -4.12 12.77
CA GLN A 19 18.42 -5.42 13.06
C GLN A 19 17.41 -6.47 13.51
N THR A 20 16.46 -6.12 14.36
CA THR A 20 15.38 -7.01 14.79
C THR A 20 14.53 -7.49 13.61
N ARG A 21 14.36 -6.64 12.62
CA ARG A 21 13.64 -6.92 11.38
C ARG A 21 14.47 -7.65 10.32
N GLY A 22 15.76 -7.91 10.57
CA GLY A 22 16.66 -8.52 9.59
C GLY A 22 17.07 -7.62 8.42
N LEU A 23 16.71 -6.33 8.45
CA LEU A 23 17.06 -5.35 7.44
C LEU A 23 18.55 -4.96 7.46
N VAL A 24 19.16 -5.00 8.63
CA VAL A 24 20.59 -4.74 8.84
C VAL A 24 21.20 -5.98 9.49
N PRO A 25 22.31 -6.51 8.95
CA PRO A 25 22.93 -7.70 9.50
C PRO A 25 23.41 -7.50 10.96
N PRO A 26 23.58 -8.59 11.72
CA PRO A 26 24.12 -8.49 13.06
C PRO A 26 25.58 -8.04 13.03
N PRO A 27 26.05 -7.30 14.06
CA PRO A 27 27.45 -6.88 14.14
C PRO A 27 28.39 -8.05 14.32
N THR A 28 29.62 -7.91 13.85
CA THR A 28 30.69 -8.83 14.19
C THR A 28 31.06 -8.67 15.67
N ARG A 29 31.17 -9.77 16.41
CA ARG A 29 31.48 -9.74 17.85
C ARG A 29 32.92 -10.19 18.10
N GLU A 30 33.68 -9.33 18.79
CA GLU A 30 34.97 -9.68 19.39
C GLU A 30 34.83 -9.60 20.92
N GLY A 31 34.67 -10.73 21.56
CA GLY A 31 34.38 -10.81 22.98
C GLY A 31 33.02 -10.15 23.33
N ARG A 32 33.08 -9.04 24.08
CA ARG A 32 31.87 -8.26 24.46
C ARG A 32 31.62 -7.04 23.57
N VAL A 33 32.54 -6.77 22.63
CA VAL A 33 32.45 -5.59 21.75
C VAL A 33 31.73 -5.97 20.46
N ALA A 34 30.76 -5.16 20.05
CA ALA A 34 30.05 -5.26 18.79
C ALA A 34 30.66 -4.27 17.77
N TRP A 35 31.18 -4.82 16.68
CA TRP A 35 31.78 -4.07 15.59
C TRP A 35 30.81 -3.94 14.42
N TYR A 36 30.73 -2.71 13.91
CA TYR A 36 29.96 -2.36 12.72
C TYR A 36 30.93 -1.85 11.66
N ASP A 37 30.79 -2.34 10.45
CA ASP A 37 31.60 -1.95 9.29
C ASP A 37 30.77 -1.13 8.28
N GLU A 38 31.40 -0.78 7.16
CA GLU A 38 30.80 0.03 6.10
C GLU A 38 29.52 -0.62 5.50
N ARG A 39 29.48 -1.96 5.42
CA ARG A 39 28.30 -2.70 4.91
C ARG A 39 27.04 -2.44 5.75
N HIS A 40 27.19 -2.23 7.04
CA HIS A 40 26.07 -1.89 7.91
C HIS A 40 25.55 -0.47 7.60
N ALA A 41 26.45 0.47 7.32
CA ALA A 41 26.07 1.82 6.93
C ALA A 41 25.39 1.86 5.55
N GLU A 42 25.98 1.19 4.56
CA GLU A 42 25.40 1.03 3.22
C GLU A 42 24.01 0.45 3.28
N ARG A 43 23.82 -0.61 4.08
CA ARG A 43 22.50 -1.24 4.23
C ARG A 43 21.46 -0.31 4.88
N ILE A 44 21.86 0.53 5.86
CA ILE A 44 20.96 1.53 6.44
C ILE A 44 20.56 2.59 5.42
N HIS A 45 21.53 3.05 4.60
CA HIS A 45 21.26 4.01 3.53
C HIS A 45 20.29 3.45 2.49
N GLU A 46 20.47 2.20 2.05
CA GLU A 46 19.62 1.49 1.12
C GLU A 46 18.17 1.35 1.67
N VAL A 47 18.03 0.96 2.94
CA VAL A 47 16.72 0.92 3.61
C VAL A 47 16.06 2.29 3.62
N ARG A 48 16.80 3.35 3.92
CA ARG A 48 16.27 4.73 3.96
C ARG A 48 15.87 5.22 2.57
N GLU A 49 16.66 4.92 1.56
CA GLU A 49 16.34 5.26 0.17
C GLU A 49 15.03 4.59 -0.27
N LEU A 50 14.91 3.27 -0.08
CA LEU A 50 13.70 2.53 -0.41
C LEU A 50 12.47 3.01 0.39
N ARG A 51 12.66 3.38 1.67
CA ARG A 51 11.60 4.05 2.43
C ARG A 51 11.23 5.42 1.85
N GLY A 52 12.23 6.19 1.46
CA GLY A 52 12.02 7.48 0.77
C GLY A 52 11.21 7.33 -0.52
N ARG A 53 11.40 6.23 -1.25
CA ARG A 53 10.64 5.84 -2.44
C ARG A 53 9.25 5.26 -2.12
N GLY A 54 8.89 5.15 -0.86
CA GLY A 54 7.55 4.76 -0.44
C GLY A 54 7.34 3.32 -0.02
N LEU A 55 8.37 2.47 -0.02
CA LEU A 55 8.20 1.08 0.38
C LEU A 55 7.93 0.94 1.88
N THR A 56 7.06 0.00 2.23
CA THR A 56 6.91 -0.45 3.62
C THR A 56 8.13 -1.28 4.04
N LEU A 57 8.44 -1.35 5.32
CA LEU A 57 9.55 -2.17 5.81
C LEU A 57 9.41 -3.65 5.40
N ALA A 58 8.19 -4.18 5.38
CA ALA A 58 7.93 -5.55 4.91
C ALA A 58 8.23 -5.74 3.40
N ALA A 59 8.01 -4.71 2.58
CA ALA A 59 8.41 -4.72 1.18
C ALA A 59 9.93 -4.64 1.04
N ILE A 60 10.58 -3.78 1.84
CA ILE A 60 12.04 -3.63 1.87
C ILE A 60 12.71 -4.93 2.32
N GLU A 61 12.17 -5.62 3.34
CA GLU A 61 12.66 -6.94 3.77
C GLU A 61 12.69 -7.96 2.61
N ARG A 62 11.66 -7.94 1.77
CA ARG A 62 11.59 -8.83 0.60
C ARG A 62 12.52 -8.40 -0.53
N VAL A 63 12.68 -7.09 -0.75
CA VAL A 63 13.58 -6.53 -1.77
C VAL A 63 15.05 -6.77 -1.41
N LEU A 64 15.41 -6.59 -0.13
CA LEU A 64 16.79 -6.71 0.36
C LEU A 64 17.16 -8.12 0.84
N GLY A 65 16.16 -9.00 1.03
CA GLY A 65 16.36 -10.42 1.27
C GLY A 65 16.48 -11.19 -0.06
N ASP A 66 17.05 -12.40 -0.01
CA ASP A 66 17.30 -13.25 -1.21
C ASP A 66 16.04 -13.74 -1.94
N GLY A 67 14.91 -13.03 -1.82
CA GLY A 67 13.58 -13.51 -2.20
C GLY A 67 12.92 -12.85 -3.40
N LEU A 68 13.45 -11.74 -3.93
CA LEU A 68 12.88 -11.08 -5.12
C LEU A 68 13.91 -11.00 -6.25
N ASP A 69 13.45 -11.32 -7.44
CA ASP A 69 14.16 -11.03 -8.67
C ASP A 69 14.36 -9.51 -8.81
N PRO A 70 15.51 -9.00 -9.30
CA PRO A 70 15.73 -7.56 -9.49
C PRO A 70 14.62 -6.87 -10.29
N ALA A 71 14.04 -7.52 -11.30
CA ALA A 71 12.92 -6.98 -12.06
C ALA A 71 11.66 -6.80 -11.20
N ASP A 72 11.41 -7.71 -10.25
CA ASP A 72 10.29 -7.60 -9.31
C ASP A 72 10.52 -6.51 -8.24
N ALA A 73 11.77 -6.18 -7.93
CA ALA A 73 12.08 -5.11 -7.00
C ALA A 73 11.61 -3.75 -7.55
N ASP A 74 11.86 -3.45 -8.82
CA ASP A 74 11.41 -2.21 -9.46
C ASP A 74 9.88 -2.15 -9.61
N LEU A 75 9.24 -3.26 -9.95
CA LEU A 75 7.77 -3.36 -9.91
C LEU A 75 7.22 -3.10 -8.51
N ALA A 76 7.84 -3.66 -7.46
CA ALA A 76 7.43 -3.40 -6.07
C ALA A 76 7.57 -1.91 -5.71
N VAL A 77 8.60 -1.24 -6.23
CA VAL A 77 8.77 0.21 -6.09
C VAL A 77 7.68 0.97 -6.82
N ALA A 78 7.34 0.60 -8.05
CA ALA A 78 6.25 1.22 -8.82
C ALA A 78 4.89 1.06 -8.12
N ILE A 79 4.58 -0.14 -7.60
CA ILE A 79 3.39 -0.38 -6.78
C ILE A 79 3.38 0.52 -5.52
N ALA A 80 4.53 0.66 -4.86
CA ALA A 80 4.64 1.52 -3.70
C ALA A 80 4.50 3.01 -4.05
N ALA A 81 5.03 3.43 -5.21
CA ALA A 81 4.86 4.77 -5.73
C ALA A 81 3.40 5.06 -6.10
N ALA A 82 2.71 4.14 -6.76
CA ALA A 82 1.27 4.25 -7.04
C ALA A 82 0.43 4.37 -5.75
N ARG A 83 0.79 3.59 -4.72
CA ARG A 83 0.26 3.81 -3.36
C ARG A 83 0.71 5.12 -2.76
N GLY A 84 1.85 5.67 -3.11
CA GLY A 84 2.50 6.87 -2.63
C GLY A 84 2.11 8.11 -3.40
N GLU A 85 1.54 8.00 -4.60
CA GLU A 85 0.82 9.12 -5.21
C GLU A 85 -0.37 9.52 -4.34
N ALA A 86 -0.98 8.55 -3.67
CA ALA A 86 -1.84 8.83 -2.53
C ALA A 86 -1.09 9.41 -1.29
N ARG A 87 0.25 9.40 -1.26
CA ARG A 87 1.10 9.96 -0.18
C ARG A 87 1.45 11.43 -0.33
N ARG A 88 1.25 12.02 -1.48
CA ARG A 88 1.17 13.49 -1.57
C ARG A 88 0.02 14.00 -0.72
N ASP A 89 -0.91 13.11 -0.41
CA ASP A 89 -1.89 13.28 0.63
C ASP A 89 -1.26 12.95 1.98
N GLU A 90 -1.25 13.91 2.88
CA GLU A 90 -0.81 13.74 4.26
C GLU A 90 -1.48 12.52 4.89
N LEU A 91 -0.68 11.53 5.34
CA LEU A 91 -1.18 10.38 6.07
C LEU A 91 -1.70 10.82 7.42
N LEU A 92 -2.99 10.63 7.65
CA LEU A 92 -3.69 11.06 8.84
C LEU A 92 -3.75 9.96 9.90
N THR A 93 -3.65 10.35 11.15
CA THR A 93 -4.08 9.52 12.27
C THR A 93 -5.60 9.42 12.30
N LEU A 94 -6.16 8.53 13.12
CA LEU A 94 -7.61 8.43 13.35
C LEU A 94 -8.22 9.77 13.78
N ASP A 95 -7.58 10.48 14.69
CA ASP A 95 -8.07 11.79 15.17
C ASP A 95 -8.02 12.86 14.06
N GLY A 96 -6.94 12.88 13.27
CA GLY A 96 -6.81 13.76 12.10
C GLY A 96 -7.87 13.47 11.05
N PHE A 97 -8.12 12.18 10.77
CA PHE A 97 -9.16 11.73 9.85
C PHE A 97 -10.56 12.10 10.36
N ALA A 98 -10.88 11.83 11.64
CA ALA A 98 -12.15 12.19 12.26
C ALA A 98 -12.39 13.71 12.18
N SER A 99 -11.39 14.52 12.55
CA SER A 99 -11.47 15.98 12.48
C SER A 99 -11.72 16.50 11.06
N ARG A 100 -11.04 15.94 10.07
CA ARG A 100 -11.15 16.40 8.67
C ARG A 100 -12.38 15.86 7.94
N SER A 101 -12.80 14.61 8.22
CA SER A 101 -14.02 14.03 7.64
C SER A 101 -15.31 14.59 8.27
N GLY A 102 -15.25 15.06 9.52
CA GLY A 102 -16.41 15.43 10.31
C GLY A 102 -17.13 14.24 10.94
N VAL A 103 -16.53 13.04 10.88
CA VAL A 103 -17.10 11.79 11.43
C VAL A 103 -16.44 11.49 12.77
N PRO A 104 -17.21 11.21 13.83
CA PRO A 104 -16.63 10.83 15.12
C PRO A 104 -15.73 9.58 15.01
N ALA A 105 -14.57 9.60 15.68
CA ALA A 105 -13.61 8.49 15.69
C ALA A 105 -14.26 7.16 16.14
N SER A 106 -15.21 7.22 17.09
CA SER A 106 -15.97 6.06 17.56
C SER A 106 -16.83 5.40 16.48
N LEU A 107 -17.38 6.20 15.55
CA LEU A 107 -18.16 5.69 14.42
C LEU A 107 -17.22 5.08 13.36
N ILE A 108 -16.10 5.72 13.08
CA ILE A 108 -15.05 5.17 12.19
C ILE A 108 -14.62 3.79 12.68
N GLN A 109 -14.25 3.68 13.96
CA GLN A 109 -13.86 2.40 14.57
C GLN A 109 -15.00 1.36 14.59
N ALA A 110 -16.26 1.81 14.70
CA ALA A 110 -17.40 0.89 14.60
C ALA A 110 -17.54 0.32 13.20
N VAL A 111 -17.37 1.12 12.16
CA VAL A 111 -17.39 0.70 10.75
C VAL A 111 -16.23 -0.27 10.45
N GLU A 112 -15.02 0.03 10.96
CA GLU A 112 -13.87 -0.86 10.80
C GLU A 112 -14.06 -2.21 11.49
N ARG A 113 -14.72 -2.24 12.67
CA ARG A 113 -15.09 -3.50 13.35
C ARG A 113 -16.08 -4.36 12.58
N GLU A 114 -16.89 -3.76 11.71
CA GLU A 114 -17.77 -4.47 10.78
C GLU A 114 -17.02 -5.04 9.55
N GLY A 115 -15.68 -4.93 9.51
CA GLY A 115 -14.85 -5.47 8.43
C GLY A 115 -14.71 -4.55 7.23
N ILE A 116 -15.09 -3.28 7.34
CA ILE A 116 -14.91 -2.27 6.29
C ILE A 116 -13.60 -1.53 6.57
N GLU A 117 -12.57 -1.82 5.81
CA GLU A 117 -11.27 -1.15 5.93
C GLU A 117 -11.36 0.27 5.34
N LEU A 118 -11.40 1.29 6.21
CA LEU A 118 -11.37 2.70 5.81
C LEU A 118 -9.95 3.24 5.68
N GLY A 119 -9.03 2.71 6.47
CA GLY A 119 -7.62 3.07 6.45
C GLY A 119 -6.73 1.92 5.98
N ARG A 120 -5.44 2.15 5.98
CA ARG A 120 -4.42 1.15 5.67
C ARG A 120 -3.39 1.04 6.79
N THR A 121 -2.86 -0.16 7.00
CA THR A 121 -1.77 -0.34 7.97
C THR A 121 -0.44 0.08 7.35
N VAL A 122 0.20 1.08 7.96
CA VAL A 122 1.54 1.56 7.61
C VAL A 122 2.41 1.47 8.86
N ASP A 123 3.49 0.70 8.79
CA ASP A 123 4.43 0.47 9.91
C ASP A 123 3.74 0.00 11.22
N GLY A 124 2.66 -0.78 11.10
CA GLY A 124 1.91 -1.33 12.24
C GLY A 124 0.81 -0.42 12.79
N GLU A 125 0.61 0.76 12.22
CA GLU A 125 -0.43 1.70 12.62
C GLU A 125 -1.39 1.97 11.47
N VAL A 126 -2.69 2.10 11.78
CA VAL A 126 -3.68 2.48 10.77
C VAL A 126 -3.53 3.95 10.42
N ARG A 127 -3.47 4.23 9.14
CA ARG A 127 -3.37 5.57 8.56
C ARG A 127 -4.42 5.77 7.49
N TYR A 128 -4.86 7.01 7.32
CA TYR A 128 -5.93 7.42 6.41
C TYR A 128 -5.41 8.46 5.42
N THR A 129 -6.06 8.54 4.27
CA THR A 129 -5.73 9.46 3.16
C THR A 129 -6.86 10.46 2.92
N ALA A 130 -6.64 11.45 2.07
CA ALA A 130 -7.70 12.35 1.62
C ALA A 130 -8.78 11.60 0.81
N ALA A 131 -8.40 10.57 0.03
CA ALA A 131 -9.36 9.74 -0.69
C ALA A 131 -10.32 9.01 0.25
N ASP A 132 -9.83 8.54 1.41
CA ASP A 132 -10.67 7.91 2.44
C ASP A 132 -11.65 8.91 3.05
N ILE A 133 -11.23 10.19 3.20
CA ILE A 133 -12.13 11.28 3.62
C ILE A 133 -13.26 11.47 2.61
N ASP A 134 -12.95 11.53 1.32
CA ASP A 134 -13.94 11.73 0.26
C ASP A 134 -14.92 10.54 0.18
N MET A 135 -14.43 9.32 0.37
CA MET A 135 -15.28 8.12 0.44
C MET A 135 -16.26 8.20 1.62
N VAL A 136 -15.79 8.53 2.83
CA VAL A 136 -16.64 8.65 4.01
C VAL A 136 -17.64 9.80 3.88
N ARG A 137 -17.23 10.95 3.33
CA ARG A 137 -18.14 12.07 3.04
C ARG A 137 -19.21 11.67 2.00
N GLY A 138 -18.83 10.88 0.98
CA GLY A 138 -19.79 10.31 0.05
C GLY A 138 -20.84 9.46 0.75
N ALA A 139 -20.42 8.57 1.66
CA ALA A 139 -21.32 7.75 2.46
C ALA A 139 -22.25 8.60 3.37
N LEU A 140 -21.74 9.66 4.00
CA LEU A 140 -22.54 10.57 4.80
C LEU A 140 -23.66 11.23 3.98
N ARG A 141 -23.37 11.64 2.74
CA ARG A 141 -24.40 12.21 1.85
C ARG A 141 -25.53 11.21 1.57
N LEU A 142 -25.20 9.92 1.42
CA LEU A 142 -26.23 8.89 1.24
C LEU A 142 -27.13 8.76 2.47
N LEU A 143 -26.56 8.87 3.68
CA LEU A 143 -27.34 8.90 4.92
C LEU A 143 -28.25 10.14 5.01
N GLU A 144 -27.77 11.32 4.55
CA GLU A 144 -28.59 12.54 4.48
C GLU A 144 -29.81 12.40 3.57
N TYR A 145 -29.73 11.58 2.51
CA TYR A 145 -30.86 11.21 1.67
C TYR A 145 -31.78 10.13 2.27
N GLY A 146 -31.50 9.69 3.49
CA GLY A 146 -32.34 8.77 4.25
C GLY A 146 -32.04 7.29 4.04
N LEU A 147 -30.89 6.94 3.40
CA LEU A 147 -30.46 5.54 3.34
C LEU A 147 -30.15 5.02 4.76
N PRO A 148 -30.70 3.86 5.18
CA PRO A 148 -30.40 3.32 6.50
C PRO A 148 -28.92 2.92 6.61
N LEU A 149 -28.27 3.26 7.72
CA LEU A 149 -26.85 2.94 7.95
C LEU A 149 -26.57 1.44 7.79
N GLY A 150 -27.45 0.56 8.29
CA GLY A 150 -27.26 -0.89 8.18
C GLY A 150 -27.23 -1.37 6.74
N GLU A 151 -28.10 -0.86 5.88
CA GLU A 151 -28.13 -1.19 4.45
C GLU A 151 -26.87 -0.66 3.73
N LEU A 152 -26.43 0.56 4.09
CA LEU A 152 -25.22 1.14 3.52
C LEU A 152 -23.96 0.33 3.91
N LEU A 153 -23.88 -0.13 5.16
CA LEU A 153 -22.79 -0.99 5.62
C LEU A 153 -22.83 -2.37 4.94
N SER A 154 -24.01 -2.94 4.72
CA SER A 154 -24.16 -4.19 3.96
C SER A 154 -23.66 -4.02 2.52
N LEU A 155 -24.10 -2.97 1.84
CA LEU A 155 -23.65 -2.65 0.48
C LEU A 155 -22.15 -2.42 0.41
N ALA A 156 -21.55 -1.77 1.41
CA ALA A 156 -20.11 -1.56 1.47
C ALA A 156 -19.33 -2.87 1.62
N ARG A 157 -19.83 -3.82 2.44
CA ARG A 157 -19.22 -5.17 2.57
C ARG A 157 -19.32 -5.95 1.26
N ASP A 158 -20.49 -6.01 0.65
CA ASP A 158 -20.70 -6.71 -0.62
C ASP A 158 -19.80 -6.13 -1.73
N THR A 159 -19.68 -4.80 -1.76
CA THR A 159 -18.76 -4.10 -2.67
C THR A 159 -17.31 -4.47 -2.41
N ASN A 160 -16.88 -4.47 -1.14
CA ASN A 160 -15.51 -4.82 -0.78
C ASN A 160 -15.18 -6.26 -1.19
N GLU A 161 -16.05 -7.22 -0.90
CA GLU A 161 -15.87 -8.63 -1.29
C GLU A 161 -15.76 -8.78 -2.81
N ALA A 162 -16.63 -8.12 -3.57
CA ALA A 162 -16.60 -8.15 -5.03
C ALA A 162 -15.31 -7.51 -5.58
N MET A 163 -14.88 -6.39 -5.02
CA MET A 163 -13.64 -5.69 -5.45
C MET A 163 -12.39 -6.49 -5.11
N VAL A 164 -12.32 -7.12 -3.94
CA VAL A 164 -11.20 -8.00 -3.57
C VAL A 164 -11.09 -9.17 -4.52
N ALA A 165 -12.20 -9.84 -4.82
CA ALA A 165 -12.21 -10.97 -5.76
C ALA A 165 -11.81 -10.55 -7.19
N LEU A 166 -12.31 -9.41 -7.66
CA LEU A 166 -11.96 -8.86 -8.97
C LEU A 166 -10.49 -8.44 -9.04
N ALA A 167 -9.98 -7.78 -8.01
CA ALA A 167 -8.58 -7.37 -7.93
C ALA A 167 -7.64 -8.58 -7.90
N ALA A 168 -7.95 -9.62 -7.13
CA ALA A 168 -7.17 -10.86 -7.10
C ALA A 168 -7.08 -11.48 -8.50
N ARG A 169 -8.21 -11.55 -9.23
CA ARG A 169 -8.26 -12.09 -10.59
C ARG A 169 -7.45 -11.23 -11.58
N ALA A 170 -7.52 -9.91 -11.47
CA ALA A 170 -6.74 -9.00 -12.31
C ALA A 170 -5.23 -9.17 -12.08
N VAL A 171 -4.81 -9.32 -10.81
CA VAL A 171 -3.41 -9.58 -10.44
C VAL A 171 -2.92 -10.94 -10.98
N GLU A 172 -3.74 -12.00 -10.89
CA GLU A 172 -3.41 -13.31 -11.49
C GLU A 172 -3.19 -13.20 -13.00
N LEU A 173 -4.07 -12.49 -13.72
CA LEU A 173 -3.94 -12.27 -15.17
C LEU A 173 -2.68 -11.48 -15.51
N PHE A 174 -2.37 -10.44 -14.73
CA PHE A 174 -1.14 -9.68 -14.89
C PHE A 174 0.09 -10.58 -14.65
N ASP A 175 0.10 -11.37 -13.60
CA ASP A 175 1.20 -12.27 -13.27
C ASP A 175 1.44 -13.32 -14.37
N GLU A 176 0.38 -13.95 -14.86
CA GLU A 176 0.45 -15.04 -15.82
C GLU A 176 0.77 -14.56 -17.25
N HIS A 177 0.15 -13.45 -17.68
CA HIS A 177 0.21 -13.02 -19.09
C HIS A 177 1.13 -11.82 -19.34
N VAL A 178 1.59 -11.14 -18.32
CA VAL A 178 2.50 -9.97 -18.45
C VAL A 178 3.80 -10.22 -17.71
N ARG A 179 3.75 -10.44 -16.39
CA ARG A 179 4.96 -10.51 -15.56
C ARG A 179 5.82 -11.75 -15.91
N LYS A 180 5.25 -12.94 -15.93
CA LYS A 180 5.99 -14.17 -16.26
C LYS A 180 6.61 -14.12 -17.68
N PRO A 181 5.85 -13.80 -18.75
CA PRO A 181 6.43 -13.70 -20.09
C PRO A 181 7.56 -12.68 -20.22
N ILE A 182 7.44 -11.51 -19.58
CA ILE A 182 8.50 -10.49 -19.59
C ILE A 182 9.76 -11.04 -18.92
N ARG A 183 9.65 -11.68 -17.77
CA ARG A 183 10.78 -12.28 -17.04
C ARG A 183 11.44 -13.41 -17.81
N ASP A 184 10.68 -14.21 -18.54
CA ASP A 184 11.18 -15.36 -19.28
C ASP A 184 11.90 -14.97 -20.58
N THR A 185 11.62 -13.77 -21.13
CA THR A 185 12.10 -13.36 -22.46
C THR A 185 13.08 -12.20 -22.45
N ALA A 186 13.04 -11.31 -21.46
CA ALA A 186 13.88 -10.11 -21.39
C ALA A 186 15.10 -10.29 -20.47
N GLY A 187 16.18 -9.55 -20.74
CA GLY A 187 17.27 -9.39 -19.78
C GLY A 187 16.82 -8.67 -18.52
N ALA A 188 17.52 -8.85 -17.38
CA ALA A 188 17.05 -8.37 -16.08
C ALA A 188 16.72 -6.85 -16.03
N GLU A 189 17.56 -5.99 -16.62
CA GLU A 189 17.30 -4.54 -16.68
C GLU A 189 16.11 -4.19 -17.59
N ASP A 190 16.01 -4.83 -18.76
CA ASP A 190 14.91 -4.63 -19.70
C ASP A 190 13.59 -5.14 -19.12
N ALA A 191 13.63 -6.26 -18.39
CA ALA A 191 12.45 -6.82 -17.72
C ALA A 191 11.89 -5.86 -16.66
N ALA A 192 12.75 -5.23 -15.84
CA ALA A 192 12.35 -4.27 -14.83
C ALA A 192 11.63 -3.06 -15.47
N ALA A 193 12.21 -2.47 -16.50
CA ALA A 193 11.62 -1.32 -17.19
C ALA A 193 10.27 -1.68 -17.84
N GLN A 194 10.18 -2.83 -18.52
CA GLN A 194 8.94 -3.29 -19.15
C GLN A 194 7.84 -3.60 -18.14
N LEU A 195 8.18 -4.16 -16.96
CA LEU A 195 7.21 -4.44 -15.92
C LEU A 195 6.62 -3.16 -15.32
N VAL A 196 7.46 -2.15 -15.08
CA VAL A 196 7.03 -0.84 -14.59
C VAL A 196 6.12 -0.16 -15.61
N GLU A 197 6.52 -0.12 -16.90
CA GLU A 197 5.71 0.46 -17.98
C GLU A 197 4.35 -0.25 -18.14
N ALA A 198 4.35 -1.59 -18.09
CA ALA A 198 3.11 -2.37 -18.15
C ALA A 198 2.20 -2.06 -16.96
N PHE A 199 2.75 -1.98 -15.74
CA PHE A 199 1.99 -1.64 -14.55
C PHE A 199 1.38 -0.24 -14.63
N ASP A 200 2.18 0.77 -14.98
CA ASP A 200 1.73 2.17 -15.10
C ASP A 200 0.66 2.35 -16.18
N THR A 201 0.68 1.52 -17.21
CA THR A 201 -0.32 1.52 -18.28
C THR A 201 -1.60 0.77 -17.88
N LEU A 202 -1.46 -0.42 -17.29
CA LEU A 202 -2.59 -1.31 -17.02
C LEU A 202 -3.39 -0.92 -15.78
N LEU A 203 -2.75 -0.39 -14.73
CA LEU A 203 -3.45 -0.01 -13.51
C LEU A 203 -4.56 1.03 -13.77
N PRO A 204 -4.30 2.18 -14.41
CA PRO A 204 -5.36 3.14 -14.71
C PRO A 204 -6.38 2.60 -15.73
N ALA A 205 -5.96 1.76 -16.67
CA ALA A 205 -6.87 1.16 -17.65
C ALA A 205 -7.89 0.24 -16.97
N VAL A 206 -7.45 -0.64 -16.07
CA VAL A 206 -8.33 -1.56 -15.32
C VAL A 206 -9.26 -0.79 -14.39
N THR A 207 -8.75 0.18 -13.64
CA THR A 207 -9.57 0.98 -12.72
C THR A 207 -10.64 1.78 -13.46
N ASN A 208 -10.32 2.40 -14.58
CA ASN A 208 -11.29 3.11 -15.43
C ASN A 208 -12.33 2.16 -16.05
N LEU A 209 -11.91 0.98 -16.50
CA LEU A 209 -12.82 -0.04 -17.04
C LEU A 209 -13.88 -0.43 -16.01
N VAL A 210 -13.43 -0.74 -14.78
CA VAL A 210 -14.33 -1.16 -13.69
C VAL A 210 -15.29 -0.03 -13.32
N ALA A 211 -14.79 1.19 -13.13
CA ALA A 211 -15.60 2.34 -12.74
C ALA A 211 -16.67 2.66 -13.80
N ASN A 212 -16.30 2.68 -15.08
CA ASN A 212 -17.21 2.97 -16.18
C ASN A 212 -18.24 1.84 -16.37
N HIS A 213 -17.82 0.58 -16.21
CA HIS A 213 -18.73 -0.55 -16.32
C HIS A 213 -19.74 -0.55 -15.17
N PHE A 214 -19.28 -0.37 -13.92
CA PHE A 214 -20.16 -0.26 -12.75
C PHE A 214 -21.20 0.85 -12.93
N ARG A 215 -20.77 2.05 -13.37
CA ARG A 215 -21.68 3.16 -13.66
C ARG A 215 -22.74 2.77 -14.70
N ARG A 216 -22.34 2.09 -15.76
CA ARG A 216 -23.27 1.64 -16.82
C ARG A 216 -24.31 0.66 -16.29
N VAL A 217 -23.88 -0.33 -15.52
CA VAL A 217 -24.79 -1.32 -14.92
C VAL A 217 -25.74 -0.65 -13.93
N LEU A 218 -25.21 0.25 -13.07
CA LEU A 218 -26.04 0.98 -12.11
C LEU A 218 -27.15 1.79 -12.79
N LEU A 219 -26.85 2.45 -13.91
CA LEU A 219 -27.84 3.22 -14.67
C LEU A 219 -28.89 2.31 -15.32
N ALA A 220 -28.47 1.18 -15.90
CA ALA A 220 -29.40 0.20 -16.49
C ALA A 220 -30.37 -0.38 -15.45
N GLU A 221 -29.89 -0.76 -14.28
CA GLU A 221 -30.71 -1.23 -13.15
C GLU A 221 -31.67 -0.15 -12.64
N ALA A 222 -31.25 1.13 -12.67
CA ALA A 222 -32.13 2.22 -12.29
C ALA A 222 -33.22 2.48 -13.32
N GLU A 223 -32.92 2.40 -14.61
CA GLU A 223 -33.89 2.55 -15.70
C GLU A 223 -34.96 1.44 -15.65
N GLU A 224 -34.56 0.17 -15.46
CA GLU A 224 -35.48 -0.98 -15.37
C GLU A 224 -36.50 -0.84 -14.22
N ARG A 225 -36.14 -0.16 -13.14
CA ARG A 225 -37.02 0.08 -12.00
C ARG A 225 -38.00 1.24 -12.17
N LEU A 226 -37.82 2.05 -13.20
CA LEU A 226 -38.72 3.16 -13.53
C LEU A 226 -39.80 2.78 -14.59
N GLU A 227 -39.62 1.61 -15.23
CA GLU A 227 -40.58 1.01 -16.15
C GLU A 227 -41.62 0.18 -15.39
#